data_91dfbfe64b79457173423f4b04d42997
#
_entry.id   91dfbfe64b79457173423f4b04d42997
#
_cell.length_a   1.000
_cell.length_b   1.000
_cell.length_c   1.000
_cell.angle_alpha   90.00
_cell.angle_beta   90.00
_cell.angle_gamma   90.00
#
_symmetry.space_group_name_H-M   'P 1'
#
loop_
_entity.id
_entity.type
_entity.pdbx_description
1 polymer ?
#
loop_
_entity_poly.entity_id
_entity_poly.type
_entity_poly.pdbx_seq_one_letter_code
_entity_poly.pdbx_strand_id
1 'polypeptide(L)'
;LTDKMLAEFLEMDCNLMVNLHIQSIDQMKAIKLVKSKVTDINRMKIEEQKKAVRSGYDMDIIPSDLNTYGGEAKRLLEDLQSRNERMFLVTVLFLNTAQTKQELENVVFQTAGIAQKYNCALKRLDYQQEPGLMSCLPLGMNLVPIKRALTTTSTAIFVPFTTQELF
;
A
#
# COMPACT_ATOMS: atom_id res chain seq x y z
N LEU A 1 -9.30 0.59 1.08
CA LEU A 1 -9.03 0.25 2.49
C LEU A 1 -10.18 0.75 3.34
N THR A 2 -10.66 -0.07 4.28
CA THR A 2 -11.68 0.26 5.26
C THR A 2 -11.17 -0.10 6.65
N ASP A 3 -11.63 0.61 7.68
CA ASP A 3 -11.36 0.33 9.09
C ASP A 3 -11.77 -1.09 9.52
N LYS A 4 -12.80 -1.65 8.90
CA LYS A 4 -13.27 -3.03 9.12
C LYS A 4 -12.17 -4.09 8.95
N MET A 5 -11.20 -3.85 8.06
CA MET A 5 -10.09 -4.77 7.86
C MET A 5 -9.26 -4.94 9.13
N LEU A 6 -8.94 -3.85 9.83
CA LEU A 6 -8.18 -3.93 11.09
C LEU A 6 -9.00 -4.61 12.19
N ALA A 7 -10.31 -4.36 12.25
CA ALA A 7 -11.20 -5.02 13.21
C ALA A 7 -11.21 -6.55 13.01
N GLU A 8 -11.32 -7.04 11.77
CA GLU A 8 -11.28 -8.49 11.50
C GLU A 8 -9.95 -9.15 11.89
N PHE A 9 -8.82 -8.43 11.76
CA PHE A 9 -7.54 -8.95 12.27
C PHE A 9 -7.50 -9.02 13.80
N LEU A 10 -8.15 -8.09 14.49
CA LEU A 10 -8.22 -8.09 15.95
C LEU A 10 -9.17 -9.16 16.51
N GLU A 11 -10.14 -9.63 15.72
CA GLU A 11 -11.07 -10.70 16.07
C GLU A 11 -10.48 -12.12 15.88
N MET A 12 -9.27 -12.22 15.30
CA MET A 12 -8.62 -13.52 15.11
C MET A 12 -8.19 -14.13 16.46
N ASP A 13 -8.57 -15.38 16.70
CA ASP A 13 -8.11 -16.16 17.86
C ASP A 13 -6.70 -16.71 17.62
N CYS A 14 -5.72 -15.80 17.56
CA CYS A 14 -4.32 -16.17 17.32
C CYS A 14 -3.37 -15.07 17.83
N ASN A 15 -2.09 -15.43 17.98
CA ASN A 15 -1.06 -14.46 18.32
C ASN A 15 -0.61 -13.69 17.07
N LEU A 16 -1.25 -12.56 16.86
CA LEU A 16 -0.99 -11.65 15.76
C LEU A 16 -0.56 -10.27 16.29
N MET A 17 0.53 -9.75 15.77
CA MET A 17 0.94 -8.36 16.01
C MET A 17 0.92 -7.60 14.69
N VAL A 18 0.22 -6.47 14.67
CA VAL A 18 0.15 -5.57 13.51
C VAL A 18 0.99 -4.33 13.79
N ASN A 19 1.98 -4.08 12.95
CA ASN A 19 2.87 -2.93 13.07
C ASN A 19 2.71 -2.01 11.87
N LEU A 20 2.60 -0.72 12.16
CA LEU A 20 2.46 0.34 11.17
C LEU A 20 3.66 1.27 11.26
N HIS A 21 4.44 1.33 10.18
CA HIS A 21 5.48 2.34 10.03
C HIS A 21 4.98 3.41 9.08
N ILE A 22 4.84 4.63 9.59
CA ILE A 22 4.37 5.79 8.84
C ILE A 22 5.47 6.83 8.82
N GLN A 23 6.01 7.08 7.65
CA GLN A 23 7.05 8.08 7.42
C GLN A 23 6.50 9.22 6.58
N SER A 24 6.53 10.44 7.08
CA SER A 24 6.16 11.62 6.31
C SER A 24 7.19 11.92 5.21
N ILE A 25 6.71 12.36 4.06
CA ILE A 25 7.54 12.87 2.97
C ILE A 25 7.38 14.39 2.94
N ASP A 26 8.48 15.11 2.72
CA ASP A 26 8.44 16.54 2.46
C ASP A 26 7.52 16.84 1.27
N GLN A 27 6.66 17.88 1.42
CA GLN A 27 5.63 18.22 0.42
C GLN A 27 6.21 18.48 -0.96
N MET A 28 7.31 19.22 -1.03
CA MET A 28 7.94 19.55 -2.31
C MET A 28 8.54 18.31 -2.98
N LYS A 29 9.10 17.39 -2.17
CA LYS A 29 9.61 16.11 -2.68
C LYS A 29 8.47 15.23 -3.17
N ALA A 30 7.35 15.16 -2.44
CA ALA A 30 6.16 14.43 -2.85
C ALA A 30 5.61 14.92 -4.18
N ILE A 31 5.40 16.23 -4.31
CA ILE A 31 4.93 16.86 -5.55
C ILE A 31 5.88 16.58 -6.71
N LYS A 32 7.20 16.70 -6.50
CA LYS A 32 8.20 16.41 -7.54
C LYS A 32 8.15 14.95 -7.99
N LEU A 33 8.00 14.01 -7.06
CA LEU A 33 7.90 12.59 -7.33
C LEU A 33 6.66 12.27 -8.17
N VAL A 34 5.50 12.80 -7.78
CA VAL A 34 4.24 12.58 -8.52
C VAL A 34 4.30 13.25 -9.90
N LYS A 35 4.84 14.46 -10.03
CA LYS A 35 5.07 15.12 -11.33
C LYS A 35 5.92 14.26 -12.26
N SER A 36 7.02 13.69 -11.75
CA SER A 36 7.86 12.78 -12.53
C SER A 36 7.06 11.59 -13.04
N LYS A 37 6.24 10.96 -12.17
CA LYS A 37 5.39 9.81 -12.57
C LYS A 37 4.33 10.18 -13.60
N VAL A 38 3.70 11.35 -13.46
CA VAL A 38 2.76 11.86 -14.49
C VAL A 38 3.46 12.03 -15.83
N THR A 39 4.69 12.57 -15.83
CA THR A 39 5.48 12.71 -17.05
C THR A 39 5.85 11.39 -17.69
N ASP A 40 6.27 10.39 -16.88
CA ASP A 40 6.57 9.04 -17.33
C ASP A 40 5.34 8.36 -17.98
N ILE A 41 4.16 8.48 -17.34
CA ILE A 41 2.91 7.93 -17.88
C ILE A 41 2.54 8.61 -19.21
N ASN A 42 2.66 9.94 -19.29
CA ASN A 42 2.40 10.65 -20.55
C ASN A 42 3.35 10.23 -21.65
N ARG A 43 4.64 10.01 -21.34
CA ARG A 43 5.62 9.49 -22.28
C ARG A 43 5.24 8.09 -22.77
N MET A 44 4.84 7.19 -21.86
CA MET A 44 4.37 5.85 -22.21
C MET A 44 3.16 5.91 -23.14
N LYS A 45 2.19 6.80 -22.88
CA LYS A 45 1.03 7.02 -23.76
C LYS A 45 1.45 7.41 -25.16
N ILE A 46 2.38 8.35 -25.30
CA ILE A 46 2.88 8.81 -26.60
C ILE A 46 3.60 7.66 -27.33
N GLU A 47 4.36 6.84 -26.61
CA GLU A 47 5.06 5.69 -27.19
C GLU A 47 4.06 4.63 -27.70
N GLU A 48 3.00 4.34 -26.95
CA GLU A 48 1.96 3.40 -27.38
C GLU A 48 1.15 3.93 -28.58
N GLN A 49 0.82 5.24 -28.58
CA GLN A 49 0.19 5.88 -29.74
C GLN A 49 1.05 5.78 -31.00
N LYS A 50 2.37 6.04 -30.89
CA LYS A 50 3.30 5.89 -32.02
C LYS A 50 3.38 4.46 -32.53
N LYS A 51 3.32 3.46 -31.62
CA LYS A 51 3.26 2.04 -32.01
C LYS A 51 1.97 1.71 -32.75
N ALA A 52 0.82 2.16 -32.23
CA ALA A 52 -0.47 1.94 -32.86
C ALA A 52 -0.49 2.48 -34.31
N VAL A 53 -0.06 3.73 -34.49
CA VAL A 53 0.03 4.35 -35.85
C VAL A 53 0.92 3.57 -36.77
N ARG A 54 2.11 3.12 -36.32
CA ARG A 54 3.02 2.31 -37.13
C ARG A 54 2.44 0.96 -37.52
N SER A 55 1.54 0.42 -36.69
CA SER A 55 0.85 -0.86 -36.94
C SER A 55 -0.46 -0.69 -37.73
N GLY A 56 -0.79 0.53 -38.18
CA GLY A 56 -2.01 0.82 -38.95
C GLY A 56 -3.29 0.86 -38.11
N TYR A 57 -3.18 0.94 -36.78
CA TYR A 57 -4.31 1.11 -35.88
C TYR A 57 -4.59 2.59 -35.59
N ASP A 58 -5.82 2.87 -35.13
CA ASP A 58 -6.26 4.21 -34.80
C ASP A 58 -5.47 4.76 -33.57
N MET A 59 -5.20 6.08 -33.58
CA MET A 59 -4.45 6.77 -32.52
C MET A 59 -5.15 6.67 -31.14
N ASP A 60 -6.44 6.39 -31.12
CA ASP A 60 -7.24 6.34 -29.89
C ASP A 60 -7.14 5.01 -29.14
N ILE A 61 -6.42 4.01 -29.68
CA ILE A 61 -6.20 2.73 -29.02
C ILE A 61 -5.04 2.87 -28.03
N ILE A 62 -5.35 3.49 -26.87
CA ILE A 62 -4.45 3.52 -25.72
C ILE A 62 -4.92 2.43 -24.75
N PRO A 63 -4.02 1.62 -24.16
CA PRO A 63 -4.39 0.70 -23.10
C PRO A 63 -5.17 1.42 -22.01
N SER A 64 -6.34 0.90 -21.64
CA SER A 64 -7.25 1.49 -20.64
C SER A 64 -6.55 1.81 -19.33
N ASP A 65 -5.60 0.95 -18.94
CA ASP A 65 -4.81 1.09 -17.73
C ASP A 65 -3.98 2.38 -17.70
N LEU A 66 -3.34 2.74 -18.82
CA LEU A 66 -2.55 3.97 -18.91
C LEU A 66 -3.43 5.23 -18.80
N ASN A 67 -4.67 5.15 -19.27
CA ASN A 67 -5.61 6.25 -19.13
C ASN A 67 -6.06 6.40 -17.67
N THR A 68 -6.41 5.30 -17.03
CA THR A 68 -6.81 5.26 -15.63
C THR A 68 -5.68 5.75 -14.72
N TYR A 69 -4.50 5.16 -14.82
CA TYR A 69 -3.34 5.57 -13.99
C TYR A 69 -2.93 7.03 -14.25
N GLY A 70 -3.02 7.50 -15.48
CA GLY A 70 -2.75 8.91 -15.81
C GLY A 70 -3.75 9.87 -15.18
N GLY A 71 -5.03 9.49 -15.14
CA GLY A 71 -6.08 10.26 -14.46
C GLY A 71 -5.89 10.29 -12.95
N GLU A 72 -5.62 9.13 -12.35
CA GLU A 72 -5.36 9.01 -10.90
C GLU A 72 -4.10 9.79 -10.47
N ALA A 73 -3.02 9.70 -11.23
CA ALA A 73 -1.79 10.43 -10.92
C ALA A 73 -1.97 11.95 -11.01
N LYS A 74 -2.78 12.45 -11.95
CA LYS A 74 -3.13 13.88 -12.03
C LYS A 74 -3.98 14.33 -10.86
N ARG A 75 -5.01 13.55 -10.47
CA ARG A 75 -5.85 13.84 -9.30
C ARG A 75 -5.00 13.88 -8.02
N LEU A 76 -4.13 12.90 -7.83
CA LEU A 76 -3.20 12.88 -6.71
C LEU A 76 -2.32 14.15 -6.68
N LEU A 77 -1.86 14.60 -7.84
CA LEU A 77 -1.06 15.84 -7.93
C LEU A 77 -1.88 17.06 -7.53
N GLU A 78 -3.13 17.17 -7.97
CA GLU A 78 -4.07 18.24 -7.61
C GLU A 78 -4.35 18.20 -6.09
N ASP A 79 -4.60 17.04 -5.52
CA ASP A 79 -4.85 16.87 -4.08
C ASP A 79 -3.65 17.33 -3.24
N LEU A 80 -2.43 16.99 -3.67
CA LEU A 80 -1.20 17.42 -3.00
C LEU A 80 -0.95 18.94 -3.15
N GLN A 81 -1.41 19.57 -4.21
CA GLN A 81 -1.17 21.00 -4.49
C GLN A 81 -2.25 21.92 -3.92
N SER A 82 -3.52 21.48 -3.93
CA SER A 82 -4.68 22.35 -3.66
C SER A 82 -5.50 21.95 -2.43
N ARG A 83 -5.48 20.67 -2.01
CA ARG A 83 -6.36 20.15 -0.94
C ARG A 83 -5.66 19.93 0.39
N ASN A 84 -4.47 20.43 0.58
CA ASN A 84 -3.68 20.25 1.79
C ASN A 84 -3.38 18.78 2.16
N GLU A 85 -3.51 17.87 1.18
CA GLU A 85 -3.12 16.47 1.34
C GLU A 85 -1.61 16.35 1.43
N ARG A 86 -1.14 15.44 2.26
CA ARG A 86 0.28 15.09 2.38
C ARG A 86 0.48 13.64 1.98
N MET A 87 1.72 13.31 1.64
CA MET A 87 2.10 11.95 1.28
C MET A 87 2.94 11.32 2.39
N PHE A 88 2.61 10.08 2.68
CA PHE A 88 3.30 9.24 3.64
C PHE A 88 3.80 7.96 2.97
N LEU A 89 4.94 7.47 3.40
CA LEU A 89 5.41 6.13 3.10
C LEU A 89 4.96 5.21 4.23
N VAL A 90 4.09 4.28 3.92
CA VAL A 90 3.50 3.35 4.90
C VAL A 90 3.99 1.93 4.63
N THR A 91 4.42 1.26 5.68
CA THR A 91 4.69 -0.18 5.71
C THR A 91 3.80 -0.80 6.77
N VAL A 92 3.02 -1.80 6.39
CA VAL A 92 2.19 -2.59 7.30
C VAL A 92 2.84 -3.96 7.43
N LEU A 93 3.16 -4.36 8.64
CA LEU A 93 3.77 -5.65 8.95
C LEU A 93 2.85 -6.46 9.86
N PHE A 94 2.69 -7.72 9.53
CA PHE A 94 1.96 -8.71 10.31
C PHE A 94 2.97 -9.73 10.84
N LEU A 95 3.12 -9.80 12.15
CA LEU A 95 3.93 -10.81 12.82
C LEU A 95 2.99 -11.88 13.39
N ASN A 96 3.01 -13.05 12.79
CA ASN A 96 2.29 -14.23 13.26
C ASN A 96 3.24 -15.10 14.07
N THR A 97 2.79 -15.58 15.22
CA THR A 97 3.53 -16.52 16.06
C THR A 97 2.63 -17.69 16.44
N ALA A 98 3.21 -18.88 16.55
CA ALA A 98 2.49 -20.09 16.95
C ALA A 98 3.44 -21.09 17.63
N GLN A 99 2.89 -22.09 18.31
CA GLN A 99 3.65 -23.13 19.00
C GLN A 99 4.20 -24.19 18.04
N THR A 100 3.47 -24.46 16.96
CA THR A 100 3.85 -25.46 15.96
C THR A 100 3.90 -24.85 14.57
N LYS A 101 4.70 -25.46 13.68
CA LYS A 101 4.79 -25.01 12.28
C LYS A 101 3.45 -25.11 11.56
N GLN A 102 2.68 -26.15 11.81
CA GLN A 102 1.38 -26.36 11.16
C GLN A 102 0.38 -25.28 11.59
N GLU A 103 0.34 -24.95 12.87
CA GLU A 103 -0.48 -23.87 13.41
C GLU A 103 -0.06 -22.51 12.81
N LEU A 104 1.24 -22.24 12.71
CA LEU A 104 1.75 -21.03 12.09
C LEU A 104 1.30 -20.90 10.62
N GLU A 105 1.39 -21.99 9.84
CA GLU A 105 0.94 -22.00 8.45
C GLU A 105 -0.57 -21.73 8.35
N ASN A 106 -1.39 -22.28 9.25
CA ASN A 106 -2.83 -22.01 9.31
C ASN A 106 -3.11 -20.52 9.62
N VAL A 107 -2.43 -19.95 10.61
CA VAL A 107 -2.58 -18.53 10.98
C VAL A 107 -2.17 -17.62 9.81
N VAL A 108 -1.05 -17.90 9.16
CA VAL A 108 -0.59 -17.15 7.98
C VAL A 108 -1.62 -17.23 6.84
N PHE A 109 -2.21 -18.39 6.61
CA PHE A 109 -3.25 -18.57 5.59
C PHE A 109 -4.51 -17.75 5.92
N GLN A 110 -4.98 -17.79 7.17
CA GLN A 110 -6.14 -17.01 7.63
C GLN A 110 -5.87 -15.50 7.50
N THR A 111 -4.69 -15.03 7.95
CA THR A 111 -4.27 -13.64 7.85
C THR A 111 -4.27 -13.17 6.37
N ALA A 112 -3.74 -14.00 5.47
CA ALA A 112 -3.73 -13.71 4.04
C ALA A 112 -5.15 -13.68 3.45
N GLY A 113 -6.04 -14.59 3.89
CA GLY A 113 -7.44 -14.65 3.48
C GLY A 113 -8.22 -13.39 3.85
N ILE A 114 -8.05 -12.88 5.07
CA ILE A 114 -8.67 -11.62 5.50
C ILE A 114 -8.17 -10.46 4.62
N ALA A 115 -6.86 -10.35 4.42
CA ALA A 115 -6.32 -9.29 3.57
C ALA A 115 -6.86 -9.34 2.13
N GLN A 116 -6.97 -10.53 1.55
CA GLN A 116 -7.49 -10.73 0.20
C GLN A 116 -8.97 -10.32 0.07
N LYS A 117 -9.79 -10.56 1.11
CA LYS A 117 -11.18 -10.10 1.17
C LYS A 117 -11.30 -8.58 0.98
N TYR A 118 -10.30 -7.83 1.42
CA TYR A 118 -10.21 -6.37 1.27
C TYR A 118 -9.33 -5.93 0.09
N ASN A 119 -9.09 -6.79 -0.88
CA ASN A 119 -8.23 -6.53 -2.04
C ASN A 119 -6.80 -6.12 -1.68
N CYS A 120 -6.31 -6.60 -0.53
CA CYS A 120 -4.94 -6.41 -0.09
C CYS A 120 -4.17 -7.71 -0.24
N ALA A 121 -3.00 -7.66 -0.88
CA ALA A 121 -2.11 -8.80 -0.98
C ALA A 121 -1.02 -8.70 0.10
N LEU A 122 -0.93 -9.70 0.97
CA LEU A 122 0.19 -9.85 1.89
C LEU A 122 1.34 -10.58 1.20
N LYS A 123 2.53 -10.02 1.33
CA LYS A 123 3.76 -10.65 0.84
C LYS A 123 4.52 -11.24 2.03
N ARG A 124 4.73 -12.55 1.99
CA ARG A 124 5.60 -13.22 2.96
C ARG A 124 7.04 -12.74 2.79
N LEU A 125 7.71 -12.48 3.91
CA LEU A 125 9.11 -12.04 3.93
C LEU A 125 10.04 -13.26 3.97
N ASP A 126 10.12 -13.99 2.85
CA ASP A 126 11.03 -15.14 2.74
C ASP A 126 12.48 -14.64 2.73
N TYR A 127 13.33 -15.27 3.54
CA TYR A 127 14.72 -14.89 3.77
C TYR A 127 14.94 -13.46 4.31
N GLN A 128 13.87 -12.79 4.76
CA GLN A 128 13.88 -11.47 5.39
C GLN A 128 13.19 -11.47 6.75
N GLN A 129 13.14 -12.63 7.41
CA GLN A 129 12.46 -12.80 8.69
C GLN A 129 13.12 -11.97 9.79
N GLU A 130 14.46 -11.92 9.82
CA GLU A 130 15.21 -11.13 10.81
C GLU A 130 14.92 -9.63 10.68
N PRO A 131 15.12 -8.95 9.51
CA PRO A 131 14.76 -7.54 9.37
C PRO A 131 13.25 -7.31 9.55
N GLY A 132 12.40 -8.27 9.22
CA GLY A 132 10.96 -8.22 9.49
C GLY A 132 10.66 -8.20 10.98
N LEU A 133 11.23 -9.13 11.74
CA LEU A 133 11.08 -9.19 13.20
C LEU A 133 11.60 -7.92 13.87
N MET A 134 12.80 -7.47 13.52
CA MET A 134 13.38 -6.23 14.05
C MET A 134 12.51 -5.02 13.77
N SER A 135 11.85 -4.98 12.62
CA SER A 135 10.90 -3.91 12.28
C SER A 135 9.59 -4.01 13.06
N CYS A 136 9.23 -5.19 13.57
CA CYS A 136 8.05 -5.37 14.41
C CYS A 136 8.30 -5.01 15.88
N LEU A 137 9.55 -4.94 16.34
CA LEU A 137 9.86 -4.51 17.68
C LEU A 137 9.70 -2.98 17.83
N PRO A 138 9.33 -2.46 19.02
CA PRO A 138 9.10 -1.04 19.25
C PRO A 138 10.40 -0.22 19.31
N LEU A 139 11.29 -0.43 18.35
CA LEU A 139 12.60 0.22 18.23
C LEU A 139 12.58 1.45 17.30
N GLY A 140 11.42 1.75 16.69
CA GLY A 140 11.28 2.86 15.76
C GLY A 140 12.01 2.68 14.42
N MET A 141 12.47 1.47 14.11
CA MET A 141 13.21 1.15 12.88
C MET A 141 12.33 0.37 11.90
N ASN A 142 12.40 0.73 10.63
CA ASN A 142 11.82 -0.06 9.54
C ASN A 142 12.96 -0.51 8.61
N LEU A 143 13.35 -1.76 8.72
CA LEU A 143 14.39 -2.38 7.91
C LEU A 143 13.84 -3.06 6.65
N VAL A 144 12.50 -3.12 6.51
CA VAL A 144 11.84 -3.71 5.34
C VAL A 144 11.74 -2.66 4.24
N PRO A 145 12.23 -2.96 3.02
CA PRO A 145 12.25 -2.00 1.92
C PRO A 145 10.87 -1.74 1.28
N ILE A 146 9.85 -2.52 1.65
CA ILE A 146 8.50 -2.41 1.08
C ILE A 146 7.79 -1.21 1.69
N LYS A 147 7.57 -0.17 0.87
CA LYS A 147 6.88 1.06 1.29
C LYS A 147 5.78 1.38 0.27
N ARG A 148 4.61 1.75 0.75
CA ARG A 148 3.48 2.24 -0.06
C ARG A 148 3.28 3.72 0.18
N ALA A 149 3.19 4.49 -0.90
CA ALA A 149 2.84 5.89 -0.81
C ALA A 149 1.31 6.02 -0.64
N LEU A 150 0.89 6.65 0.45
CA LEU A 150 -0.50 6.92 0.77
C LEU A 150 -0.69 8.40 1.08
N THR A 151 -1.89 8.93 0.81
CA THR A 151 -2.26 10.29 1.18
C THR A 151 -2.69 10.37 2.64
N THR A 152 -2.85 11.59 3.18
CA THR A 152 -3.36 11.82 4.55
C THR A 152 -4.68 11.08 4.76
N THR A 153 -5.65 11.25 3.87
CA THR A 153 -6.96 10.59 3.95
C THR A 153 -6.85 9.08 3.97
N SER A 154 -6.02 8.49 3.10
CA SER A 154 -5.81 7.04 3.05
C SER A 154 -5.06 6.51 4.28
N THR A 155 -4.15 7.30 4.84
CA THR A 155 -3.38 6.92 6.04
C THR A 155 -4.24 7.01 7.30
N ALA A 156 -5.19 7.93 7.36
CA ALA A 156 -6.09 8.10 8.49
C ALA A 156 -6.97 6.86 8.76
N ILE A 157 -7.21 6.02 7.75
CA ILE A 157 -7.97 4.77 7.89
C ILE A 157 -7.29 3.78 8.86
N PHE A 158 -5.97 3.88 9.01
CA PHE A 158 -5.22 3.01 9.94
C PHE A 158 -5.33 3.46 11.41
N VAL A 159 -5.97 4.59 11.70
CA VAL A 159 -6.25 4.99 13.08
C VAL A 159 -7.48 4.21 13.56
N PRO A 160 -7.33 3.26 14.49
CA PRO A 160 -8.45 2.46 14.96
C PRO A 160 -9.35 3.31 15.86
N PHE A 161 -10.50 3.69 15.34
CA PHE A 161 -11.59 4.31 16.15
C PHE A 161 -12.57 3.25 16.67
N THR A 162 -12.11 2.04 16.90
CA THR A 162 -12.94 0.99 17.48
C THR A 162 -12.94 1.12 18.98
N THR A 163 -14.11 1.39 19.56
CA THR A 163 -14.37 1.15 20.99
C THR A 163 -14.51 -0.36 21.17
N GLN A 164 -13.43 -1.05 21.51
CA GLN A 164 -13.57 -2.36 22.14
C GLN A 164 -14.05 -2.13 23.55
N GLU A 165 -15.31 -2.46 23.80
CA GLU A 165 -15.76 -2.64 25.16
C GLU A 165 -15.02 -3.85 25.73
N LEU A 166 -14.14 -3.62 26.67
CA LEU A 166 -13.52 -4.65 27.49
C LEU A 166 -14.61 -5.18 28.43
N PHE A 167 -15.20 -6.34 28.11
CA PHE A 167 -16.05 -7.10 29.01
C PHE A 167 -15.21 -8.06 29.84
#